data_55788829d0c9006c967fbc5c1b0dc0ad
#
_entry.id   55788829d0c9006c967fbc5c1b0dc0ad
#
_cell.length_a   1.000
_cell.length_b   1.000
_cell.length_c   1.000
_cell.angle_alpha   90.00
_cell.angle_beta   90.00
_cell.angle_gamma   90.00
#
_symmetry.space_group_name_H-M   'P 1'
#
loop_
_entity.id
_entity.type
_entity.pdbx_description
1 polymer ?
#
loop_
_entity_poly.entity_id
_entity_poly.type
_entity_poly.pdbx_seq_one_letter_code
_entity_poly.pdbx_strand_id
1 'polypeptide(L)'
;WDMGWMHDSLDYFGTPFGERPDAYYKLTFSMQYFYNELYLLALSHDEVVHGKKTIIDKLWGTYEEKCAQLRTLYFYMFTHPGKKLNFMGNELGHFREWDEKKELDWGLMKYPFHDSFQKYFAELGRLYATEPALYDGEYNPDCFEWVASESRDEGVYAWLRKGAGQTILCVMNTQNTAHKKFPLYLKFPCAADELLNS
;
A
#
# COMPACT_ATOMS: atom_id res chain seq x y z
N TRP A 1 -7.46 -5.43 -14.52
CA TRP A 1 -6.59 -5.57 -13.34
C TRP A 1 -5.17 -5.17 -13.69
N ASP A 2 -4.53 -4.41 -12.81
CA ASP A 2 -3.11 -4.09 -12.94
C ASP A 2 -2.27 -5.23 -12.36
N MET A 3 -2.03 -6.23 -13.18
CA MET A 3 -1.23 -7.40 -12.78
C MET A 3 0.25 -7.02 -12.59
N GLY A 4 0.75 -6.03 -13.35
CA GLY A 4 2.11 -5.51 -13.20
C GLY A 4 2.32 -4.88 -11.83
N TRP A 5 1.44 -3.97 -11.42
CA TRP A 5 1.46 -3.37 -10.09
C TRP A 5 1.40 -4.44 -8.98
N MET A 6 0.52 -5.43 -9.13
CA MET A 6 0.33 -6.48 -8.14
C MET A 6 1.61 -7.32 -7.97
N HIS A 7 2.17 -7.83 -9.08
CA HIS A 7 3.39 -8.63 -9.03
C HIS A 7 4.57 -7.83 -8.51
N ASP A 8 4.81 -6.63 -9.02
CA ASP A 8 5.93 -5.79 -8.61
C ASP A 8 5.84 -5.39 -7.14
N SER A 9 4.64 -5.07 -6.65
CA SER A 9 4.43 -4.73 -5.24
C SER A 9 4.69 -5.93 -4.33
N LEU A 10 4.13 -7.10 -4.63
CA LEU A 10 4.34 -8.30 -3.81
C LEU A 10 5.80 -8.77 -3.85
N ASP A 11 6.45 -8.69 -5.00
CA ASP A 11 7.88 -9.02 -5.14
C ASP A 11 8.76 -8.05 -4.33
N TYR A 12 8.46 -6.74 -4.39
CA TYR A 12 9.19 -5.74 -3.62
C TYR A 12 9.09 -6.00 -2.11
N PHE A 13 7.88 -6.19 -1.60
CA PHE A 13 7.65 -6.44 -0.18
C PHE A 13 8.13 -7.84 0.26
N GLY A 14 8.27 -8.78 -0.66
CA GLY A 14 8.91 -10.08 -0.45
C GLY A 14 10.43 -10.05 -0.48
N THR A 15 11.04 -8.96 -0.95
CA THR A 15 12.49 -8.78 -1.05
C THR A 15 13.08 -8.43 0.32
N PRO A 16 14.24 -9.03 0.71
CA PRO A 16 14.97 -8.64 1.91
C PRO A 16 15.28 -7.14 1.95
N PHE A 17 15.21 -6.53 3.14
CA PHE A 17 15.40 -5.08 3.29
C PHE A 17 16.71 -4.57 2.66
N GLY A 18 17.82 -5.32 2.82
CA GLY A 18 19.12 -4.95 2.25
C GLY A 18 19.23 -5.02 0.72
N GLU A 19 18.27 -5.70 0.06
CA GLU A 19 18.23 -5.86 -1.40
C GLU A 19 17.21 -4.89 -2.06
N ARG A 20 16.37 -4.22 -1.28
CA ARG A 20 15.35 -3.28 -1.78
C ARG A 20 15.91 -2.07 -2.53
N PRO A 21 17.10 -1.54 -2.20
CA PRO A 21 17.71 -0.49 -3.00
C PRO A 21 17.80 -0.81 -4.49
N ASP A 22 18.09 -2.07 -4.83
CA ASP A 22 18.16 -2.52 -6.23
C ASP A 22 16.79 -2.82 -6.86
N ALA A 23 15.77 -3.02 -6.02
CA ALA A 23 14.39 -3.31 -6.42
C ALA A 23 13.46 -2.08 -6.39
N TYR A 24 13.97 -0.88 -6.10
CA TYR A 24 13.18 0.34 -5.86
C TYR A 24 12.18 0.67 -6.99
N TYR A 25 12.56 0.39 -8.23
CA TYR A 25 11.76 0.66 -9.42
C TYR A 25 10.43 -0.12 -9.42
N LYS A 26 10.33 -1.23 -8.74
CA LYS A 26 9.10 -2.04 -8.68
C LYS A 26 7.91 -1.27 -8.10
N LEU A 27 8.15 -0.34 -7.17
CA LEU A 27 7.09 0.51 -6.64
C LEU A 27 6.78 1.74 -7.51
N THR A 28 7.67 2.10 -8.42
CA THR A 28 7.48 3.32 -9.23
C THR A 28 7.13 3.02 -10.69
N PHE A 29 7.43 1.82 -11.17
CA PHE A 29 7.31 1.46 -12.58
C PHE A 29 5.85 1.47 -13.09
N SER A 30 4.88 1.10 -12.26
CA SER A 30 3.46 1.13 -12.64
C SER A 30 3.02 2.49 -13.18
N MET A 31 3.57 3.58 -12.64
CA MET A 31 3.23 4.94 -13.07
C MET A 31 3.73 5.29 -14.49
N GLN A 32 4.61 4.49 -15.09
CA GLN A 32 5.05 4.68 -16.48
C GLN A 32 3.98 4.29 -17.49
N TYR A 33 3.06 3.40 -17.12
CA TYR A 33 2.00 2.88 -18.02
C TYR A 33 0.59 3.06 -17.47
N PHE A 34 0.45 3.42 -16.20
CA PHE A 34 -0.84 3.44 -15.48
C PHE A 34 -1.93 4.21 -16.23
N TYR A 35 -1.59 5.33 -16.86
CA TYR A 35 -2.56 6.18 -17.54
C TYR A 35 -2.91 5.72 -18.97
N ASN A 36 -2.37 4.58 -19.43
CA ASN A 36 -2.71 4.03 -20.72
C ASN A 36 -4.08 3.32 -20.72
N GLU A 37 -4.55 2.88 -19.55
CA GLU A 37 -5.83 2.18 -19.38
C GLU A 37 -6.49 2.56 -18.04
N LEU A 38 -7.74 2.14 -17.86
CA LEU A 38 -8.47 2.32 -16.59
C LEU A 38 -8.17 1.13 -15.66
N TYR A 39 -7.00 1.11 -15.09
CA TYR A 39 -6.53 0.03 -14.23
C TYR A 39 -7.27 -0.04 -12.89
N LEU A 40 -7.44 -1.26 -12.40
CA LEU A 40 -7.91 -1.61 -11.07
C LEU A 40 -6.79 -2.38 -10.36
N LEU A 41 -6.39 -1.90 -9.18
CA LEU A 41 -5.39 -2.54 -8.34
C LEU A 41 -6.04 -3.72 -7.61
N ALA A 42 -5.56 -4.93 -7.85
CA ALA A 42 -6.17 -6.13 -7.33
C ALA A 42 -5.22 -6.90 -6.41
N LEU A 43 -5.69 -7.20 -5.19
CA LEU A 43 -5.20 -8.29 -4.36
C LEU A 43 -6.36 -9.29 -4.26
N SER A 44 -6.45 -10.17 -5.25
CA SER A 44 -7.60 -11.04 -5.50
C SER A 44 -7.47 -12.39 -4.78
N HIS A 45 -8.43 -13.28 -5.04
CA HIS A 45 -8.36 -14.67 -4.56
C HIS A 45 -7.15 -15.42 -5.15
N ASP A 46 -6.74 -15.07 -6.37
CA ASP A 46 -5.62 -15.74 -7.03
C ASP A 46 -4.30 -15.62 -6.26
N GLU A 47 -4.13 -14.59 -5.46
CA GLU A 47 -2.93 -14.38 -4.67
C GLU A 47 -2.91 -15.14 -3.34
N VAL A 48 -4.05 -15.71 -2.90
CA VAL A 48 -4.21 -16.28 -1.55
C VAL A 48 -4.75 -17.70 -1.49
N VAL A 49 -4.66 -18.45 -2.60
CA VAL A 49 -5.15 -19.83 -2.75
C VAL A 49 -4.08 -20.77 -3.32
N HIS A 50 -4.31 -22.06 -3.17
CA HIS A 50 -3.59 -23.14 -3.87
C HIS A 50 -2.06 -23.16 -3.68
N GLY A 51 -1.59 -22.94 -2.45
CA GLY A 51 -0.17 -22.98 -2.08
C GLY A 51 0.59 -21.71 -2.43
N LYS A 52 -0.12 -20.61 -2.76
CA LYS A 52 0.49 -19.31 -3.06
C LYS A 52 0.78 -18.46 -1.83
N LYS A 53 0.48 -18.95 -0.62
CA LYS A 53 0.54 -18.23 0.66
C LYS A 53 -0.53 -17.12 0.76
N THR A 54 -0.59 -16.46 1.90
CA THR A 54 -1.43 -15.27 2.10
C THR A 54 -0.65 -13.99 1.81
N ILE A 55 -1.35 -12.84 1.74
CA ILE A 55 -0.67 -11.55 1.49
C ILE A 55 0.42 -11.30 2.53
N ILE A 56 0.10 -11.40 3.82
CA ILE A 56 1.09 -11.17 4.89
C ILE A 56 2.23 -12.19 4.86
N ASP A 57 1.96 -13.44 4.48
CA ASP A 57 2.98 -14.49 4.49
C ASP A 57 3.99 -14.36 3.34
N LYS A 58 3.62 -13.65 2.27
CA LYS A 58 4.54 -13.30 1.17
C LYS A 58 5.56 -12.24 1.57
N LEU A 59 5.27 -11.40 2.58
CA LEU A 59 6.12 -10.30 2.98
C LEU A 59 7.39 -10.82 3.68
N TRP A 60 8.51 -10.12 3.51
CA TRP A 60 9.78 -10.50 4.11
C TRP A 60 9.84 -10.19 5.61
N GLY A 61 10.65 -10.97 6.34
CA GLY A 61 11.05 -10.67 7.70
C GLY A 61 10.32 -11.43 8.80
N THR A 62 10.48 -10.94 10.02
CA THR A 62 9.84 -11.46 11.23
C THR A 62 8.34 -11.19 11.22
N TYR A 63 7.62 -11.76 12.18
CA TYR A 63 6.19 -11.51 12.33
C TYR A 63 5.87 -10.01 12.47
N GLU A 64 6.61 -9.30 13.32
CA GLU A 64 6.43 -7.87 13.55
C GLU A 64 6.73 -7.04 12.30
N GLU A 65 7.78 -7.41 11.57
CA GLU A 65 8.14 -6.75 10.31
C GLU A 65 7.08 -7.00 9.22
N LYS A 66 6.57 -8.22 9.11
CA LYS A 66 5.46 -8.55 8.20
C LYS A 66 4.21 -7.75 8.53
N CYS A 67 3.89 -7.62 9.82
CA CYS A 67 2.76 -6.82 10.29
C CYS A 67 2.88 -5.34 9.92
N ALA A 68 4.06 -4.76 10.11
CA ALA A 68 4.33 -3.38 9.72
C ALA A 68 4.24 -3.19 8.20
N GLN A 69 4.84 -4.09 7.44
CA GLN A 69 4.82 -4.04 5.98
C GLN A 69 3.43 -4.25 5.39
N LEU A 70 2.58 -5.05 6.04
CA LEU A 70 1.19 -5.23 5.60
C LEU A 70 0.43 -3.89 5.63
N ARG A 71 0.61 -3.09 6.70
CA ARG A 71 0.07 -1.73 6.76
C ARG A 71 0.61 -0.86 5.64
N THR A 72 1.91 -0.92 5.40
CA THR A 72 2.58 -0.15 4.35
C THR A 72 2.10 -0.54 2.94
N LEU A 73 1.93 -1.84 2.66
CA LEU A 73 1.41 -2.32 1.38
C LEU A 73 -0.02 -1.81 1.12
N TYR A 74 -0.90 -1.90 2.13
CA TYR A 74 -2.27 -1.40 1.97
C TYR A 74 -2.34 0.13 1.92
N PHE A 75 -1.49 0.83 2.67
CA PHE A 75 -1.33 2.28 2.49
C PHE A 75 -0.97 2.61 1.04
N TYR A 76 0.04 1.94 0.48
CA TYR A 76 0.43 2.12 -0.91
C TYR A 76 -0.73 1.84 -1.87
N MET A 77 -1.44 0.71 -1.69
CA MET A 77 -2.59 0.36 -2.52
C MET A 77 -3.67 1.44 -2.48
N PHE A 78 -4.09 1.89 -1.29
CA PHE A 78 -5.19 2.85 -1.15
C PHE A 78 -4.83 4.26 -1.62
N THR A 79 -3.57 4.65 -1.57
CA THR A 79 -3.11 5.98 -1.98
C THR A 79 -2.52 6.04 -3.40
N HIS A 80 -2.21 4.91 -4.02
CA HIS A 80 -1.89 4.82 -5.45
C HIS A 80 -3.14 5.14 -6.28
N PRO A 81 -3.05 5.76 -7.48
CA PRO A 81 -4.19 5.90 -8.39
C PRO A 81 -4.84 4.56 -8.77
N GLY A 82 -6.10 4.60 -9.15
CA GLY A 82 -6.88 3.43 -9.61
C GLY A 82 -7.82 2.86 -8.57
N LYS A 83 -8.86 2.19 -9.01
CA LYS A 83 -9.83 1.51 -8.14
C LYS A 83 -9.20 0.33 -7.41
N LYS A 84 -9.75 -0.03 -6.27
CA LYS A 84 -9.21 -1.05 -5.37
C LYS A 84 -10.07 -2.31 -5.40
N LEU A 85 -9.42 -3.47 -5.48
CA LEU A 85 -10.06 -4.75 -5.26
C LEU A 85 -9.27 -5.50 -4.18
N ASN A 86 -9.89 -5.70 -3.03
CA ASN A 86 -9.36 -6.54 -1.97
C ASN A 86 -10.25 -7.77 -1.80
N PHE A 87 -9.66 -8.96 -1.83
CA PHE A 87 -10.42 -10.18 -1.61
C PHE A 87 -10.72 -10.38 -0.12
N MET A 88 -11.91 -10.92 0.16
CA MET A 88 -12.41 -11.15 1.52
C MET A 88 -11.41 -11.92 2.39
N GLY A 89 -11.18 -11.44 3.61
CA GLY A 89 -10.27 -12.03 4.59
C GLY A 89 -8.88 -11.41 4.60
N ASN A 90 -8.42 -10.79 3.52
CA ASN A 90 -7.11 -10.13 3.49
C ASN A 90 -7.02 -9.01 4.53
N GLU A 91 -8.12 -8.31 4.81
CA GLU A 91 -8.25 -7.27 5.84
C GLU A 91 -8.06 -7.79 7.27
N LEU A 92 -8.07 -9.10 7.47
CA LEU A 92 -7.78 -9.73 8.77
C LEU A 92 -6.29 -10.01 8.96
N GLY A 93 -5.48 -9.89 7.90
CA GLY A 93 -4.05 -10.23 7.94
C GLY A 93 -3.81 -11.71 8.23
N HIS A 94 -4.65 -12.60 7.73
CA HIS A 94 -4.64 -14.03 8.05
C HIS A 94 -3.43 -14.76 7.43
N PHE A 95 -2.95 -15.80 8.11
CA PHE A 95 -1.86 -16.68 7.67
C PHE A 95 -2.33 -17.98 7.03
N ARG A 96 -3.61 -18.29 7.09
CA ARG A 96 -4.21 -19.44 6.42
C ARG A 96 -4.74 -19.01 5.06
N GLU A 97 -4.36 -19.71 4.02
CA GLU A 97 -4.92 -19.49 2.68
C GLU A 97 -6.44 -19.59 2.69
N TRP A 98 -7.07 -18.83 1.82
CA TRP A 98 -8.50 -18.87 1.66
C TRP A 98 -8.96 -20.26 1.17
N ASP A 99 -10.04 -20.75 1.73
CA ASP A 99 -10.63 -22.06 1.42
C ASP A 99 -12.16 -21.89 1.41
N GLU A 100 -12.77 -22.20 0.26
CA GLU A 100 -14.22 -22.05 0.06
C GLU A 100 -15.06 -22.95 1.00
N LYS A 101 -14.43 -23.95 1.62
CA LYS A 101 -15.09 -24.89 2.57
C LYS A 101 -14.95 -24.46 4.03
N LYS A 102 -14.28 -23.34 4.29
CA LYS A 102 -14.01 -22.87 5.64
C LYS A 102 -14.46 -21.44 5.83
N GLU A 103 -14.95 -21.15 7.00
CA GLU A 103 -15.21 -19.81 7.46
C GLU A 103 -13.90 -19.01 7.56
N LEU A 104 -13.98 -17.67 7.36
CA LEU A 104 -12.87 -16.77 7.64
C LEU A 104 -12.43 -16.85 9.09
N ASP A 105 -11.16 -16.62 9.35
CA ASP A 105 -10.56 -16.75 10.69
C ASP A 105 -10.90 -15.56 11.61
N TRP A 106 -12.20 -15.30 11.84
CA TRP A 106 -12.69 -14.24 12.75
C TRP A 106 -12.08 -14.29 14.15
N GLY A 107 -11.64 -15.48 14.57
CA GLY A 107 -10.93 -15.68 15.82
C GLY A 107 -9.62 -14.89 15.94
N LEU A 108 -9.03 -14.44 14.85
CA LEU A 108 -7.85 -13.61 14.82
C LEU A 108 -8.07 -12.24 15.47
N MET A 109 -9.30 -11.73 15.49
CA MET A 109 -9.65 -10.45 16.13
C MET A 109 -9.37 -10.41 17.65
N LYS A 110 -9.05 -11.54 18.27
CA LYS A 110 -8.58 -11.60 19.67
C LYS A 110 -7.14 -11.14 19.84
N TYR A 111 -6.37 -11.09 18.76
CA TYR A 111 -4.95 -10.75 18.81
C TYR A 111 -4.76 -9.28 18.42
N PRO A 112 -3.97 -8.53 19.20
CA PRO A 112 -3.87 -7.08 19.05
C PRO A 112 -3.47 -6.61 17.64
N PHE A 113 -2.58 -7.35 16.97
CA PHE A 113 -2.17 -7.00 15.61
C PHE A 113 -3.35 -7.07 14.64
N HIS A 114 -4.08 -8.19 14.60
CA HIS A 114 -5.16 -8.42 13.64
C HIS A 114 -6.32 -7.44 13.87
N ASP A 115 -6.68 -7.18 15.13
CA ASP A 115 -7.69 -6.19 15.49
C ASP A 115 -7.26 -4.76 15.06
N SER A 116 -6.02 -4.37 15.37
CA SER A 116 -5.53 -3.05 14.99
C SER A 116 -5.36 -2.90 13.48
N PHE A 117 -4.91 -3.95 12.79
CA PHE A 117 -4.78 -3.94 11.34
C PHE A 117 -6.15 -3.81 10.64
N GLN A 118 -7.15 -4.55 11.09
CA GLN A 118 -8.51 -4.46 10.55
C GLN A 118 -9.09 -3.04 10.72
N LYS A 119 -8.87 -2.41 11.88
CA LYS A 119 -9.27 -1.02 12.12
C LYS A 119 -8.53 -0.04 11.21
N TYR A 120 -7.22 -0.25 11.03
CA TYR A 120 -6.39 0.54 10.12
C TYR A 120 -6.87 0.40 8.67
N PHE A 121 -7.17 -0.83 8.24
CA PHE A 121 -7.72 -1.10 6.92
C PHE A 121 -9.06 -0.41 6.69
N ALA A 122 -9.95 -0.47 7.68
CA ALA A 122 -11.23 0.23 7.65
C ALA A 122 -11.05 1.75 7.53
N GLU A 123 -10.07 2.33 8.24
CA GLU A 123 -9.74 3.74 8.16
C GLU A 123 -9.18 4.14 6.79
N LEU A 124 -8.31 3.32 6.18
CA LEU A 124 -7.88 3.52 4.79
C LEU A 124 -9.06 3.54 3.83
N GLY A 125 -10.00 2.61 3.99
CA GLY A 125 -11.23 2.56 3.20
C GLY A 125 -12.11 3.80 3.39
N ARG A 126 -12.24 4.29 4.64
CA ARG A 126 -12.96 5.53 4.96
C ARG A 126 -12.32 6.72 4.27
N LEU A 127 -11.00 6.90 4.42
CA LEU A 127 -10.26 7.99 3.77
C LEU A 127 -10.42 7.93 2.25
N TYR A 128 -10.26 6.75 1.66
CA TYR A 128 -10.45 6.58 0.22
C TYR A 128 -11.86 6.98 -0.25
N ALA A 129 -12.88 6.76 0.57
CA ALA A 129 -14.26 7.11 0.25
C ALA A 129 -14.62 8.58 0.51
N THR A 130 -13.91 9.26 1.42
CA THR A 130 -14.25 10.62 1.87
C THR A 130 -13.30 11.71 1.39
N GLU A 131 -12.03 11.38 1.10
CA GLU A 131 -11.02 12.35 0.67
C GLU A 131 -10.96 12.45 -0.86
N PRO A 132 -11.48 13.52 -1.46
CA PRO A 132 -11.55 13.64 -2.93
C PRO A 132 -10.22 13.46 -3.64
N ALA A 133 -9.11 13.89 -3.05
CA ALA A 133 -7.79 13.71 -3.63
C ALA A 133 -7.42 12.23 -3.86
N LEU A 134 -8.07 11.28 -3.18
CA LEU A 134 -7.80 9.85 -3.32
C LEU A 134 -8.64 9.16 -4.40
N TYR A 135 -9.84 9.65 -4.71
CA TYR A 135 -10.76 8.99 -5.66
C TYR A 135 -11.18 9.84 -6.85
N ASP A 136 -11.10 11.17 -6.74
CA ASP A 136 -11.44 12.07 -7.85
C ASP A 136 -10.21 12.26 -8.74
N GLY A 137 -10.39 12.09 -10.04
CA GLY A 137 -9.29 12.23 -10.99
C GLY A 137 -8.25 11.10 -10.98
N GLU A 138 -8.57 9.90 -10.46
CA GLU A 138 -7.63 8.77 -10.36
C GLU A 138 -6.95 8.41 -11.69
N TYR A 139 -7.62 8.63 -12.81
CA TYR A 139 -7.09 8.36 -14.16
C TYR A 139 -6.64 9.63 -14.90
N ASN A 140 -6.49 10.74 -14.18
CA ASN A 140 -5.91 11.97 -14.69
C ASN A 140 -4.45 12.09 -14.21
N PRO A 141 -3.45 12.13 -15.12
CA PRO A 141 -2.04 12.23 -14.74
C PRO A 141 -1.71 13.49 -13.92
N ASP A 142 -2.46 14.58 -14.06
CA ASP A 142 -2.25 15.81 -13.29
C ASP A 142 -2.62 15.65 -11.79
N CYS A 143 -3.34 14.59 -11.46
CA CYS A 143 -3.78 14.30 -10.09
C CYS A 143 -2.77 13.45 -9.29
N PHE A 144 -1.62 13.13 -9.86
CA PHE A 144 -0.52 12.42 -9.20
C PHE A 144 0.82 13.11 -9.47
N GLU A 145 1.66 13.21 -8.44
CA GLU A 145 3.01 13.76 -8.58
C GLU A 145 3.97 13.09 -7.60
N TRP A 146 5.08 12.53 -8.08
CA TRP A 146 6.14 12.06 -7.21
C TRP A 146 6.85 13.23 -6.53
N VAL A 147 7.05 13.12 -5.20
CA VAL A 147 7.87 14.01 -4.37
C VAL A 147 9.21 13.38 -4.05
N ALA A 148 9.21 12.08 -3.72
CA ALA A 148 10.40 11.27 -3.52
C ALA A 148 10.15 9.87 -4.08
N SER A 149 10.91 9.45 -5.09
CA SER A 149 10.76 8.15 -5.75
C SER A 149 12.08 7.40 -5.90
N GLU A 150 13.20 8.03 -5.56
CA GLU A 150 14.56 7.51 -5.79
C GLU A 150 15.41 7.46 -4.52
N SER A 151 14.79 7.54 -3.34
CA SER A 151 15.48 7.40 -2.04
C SER A 151 15.76 5.91 -1.76
N ARG A 152 16.61 5.32 -2.57
CA ARG A 152 16.85 3.87 -2.64
C ARG A 152 17.29 3.28 -1.31
N ASP A 153 18.34 3.85 -0.73
CA ASP A 153 18.95 3.33 0.51
C ASP A 153 18.06 3.58 1.73
N GLU A 154 17.39 4.73 1.76
CA GLU A 154 16.47 5.09 2.83
C GLU A 154 15.12 4.37 2.72
N GLY A 155 14.74 3.94 1.51
CA GLY A 155 13.47 3.29 1.23
C GLY A 155 12.24 4.16 1.50
N VAL A 156 12.39 5.48 1.39
CA VAL A 156 11.30 6.44 1.58
C VAL A 156 10.72 6.83 0.23
N TYR A 157 9.40 6.70 0.11
CA TYR A 157 8.64 7.14 -1.06
C TYR A 157 7.63 8.20 -0.62
N ALA A 158 7.48 9.24 -1.43
CA ALA A 158 6.48 10.27 -1.18
C ALA A 158 5.87 10.75 -2.50
N TRP A 159 4.57 10.99 -2.49
CA TRP A 159 3.81 11.49 -3.64
C TRP A 159 2.64 12.37 -3.21
N LEU A 160 2.18 13.19 -4.12
CA LEU A 160 0.97 13.97 -3.98
C LEU A 160 -0.19 13.28 -4.70
N ARG A 161 -1.34 13.26 -4.05
CA ARG A 161 -2.64 12.99 -4.67
C ARG A 161 -3.44 14.29 -4.68
N LYS A 162 -4.08 14.56 -5.81
CA LYS A 162 -4.82 15.80 -6.04
C LYS A 162 -6.21 15.48 -6.58
N GLY A 163 -7.23 16.17 -6.10
CA GLY A 163 -8.60 16.03 -6.58
C GLY A 163 -9.55 17.02 -5.93
N ALA A 164 -10.49 17.56 -6.68
CA ALA A 164 -11.52 18.50 -6.21
C ALA A 164 -10.99 19.66 -5.33
N GLY A 165 -9.81 20.21 -5.66
CA GLY A 165 -9.19 21.30 -4.90
C GLY A 165 -8.44 20.87 -3.63
N GLN A 166 -8.41 19.59 -3.32
CA GLN A 166 -7.63 19.01 -2.21
C GLN A 166 -6.28 18.46 -2.70
N THR A 167 -5.27 18.54 -1.85
CA THR A 167 -3.98 17.88 -2.06
C THR A 167 -3.59 17.11 -0.81
N ILE A 168 -3.26 15.83 -0.99
CA ILE A 168 -2.77 14.94 0.08
C ILE A 168 -1.33 14.55 -0.22
N LEU A 169 -0.44 14.77 0.74
CA LEU A 169 0.92 14.24 0.72
C LEU A 169 0.90 12.85 1.37
N CYS A 170 1.26 11.84 0.59
CA CYS A 170 1.44 10.47 1.03
C CYS A 170 2.94 10.22 1.24
N VAL A 171 3.32 9.67 2.39
CA VAL A 171 4.71 9.33 2.72
C VAL A 171 4.77 7.91 3.22
N MET A 172 5.67 7.12 2.68
CA MET A 172 5.83 5.70 2.98
C MET A 172 7.30 5.37 3.26
N ASN A 173 7.56 4.71 4.39
CA ASN A 173 8.85 4.09 4.68
C ASN A 173 8.74 2.58 4.48
N THR A 174 9.57 2.02 3.62
CA THR A 174 9.56 0.59 3.28
C THR A 174 10.73 -0.18 3.91
N GLN A 175 11.59 0.49 4.68
CA GLN A 175 12.68 -0.11 5.42
C GLN A 175 12.29 -0.38 6.88
N ASN A 176 13.04 -1.23 7.55
CA ASN A 176 12.90 -1.49 8.99
C ASN A 176 13.68 -0.47 9.86
N THR A 177 14.16 0.60 9.26
CA THR A 177 14.88 1.69 9.95
C THR A 177 13.99 2.91 10.07
N ALA A 178 13.85 3.44 11.28
CA ALA A 178 13.08 4.66 11.53
C ALA A 178 13.86 5.91 11.16
N HIS A 179 13.26 6.79 10.37
CA HIS A 179 13.82 8.09 10.03
C HIS A 179 13.23 9.16 10.95
N LYS A 180 14.02 9.66 11.90
CA LYS A 180 13.57 10.75 12.81
C LYS A 180 13.35 12.08 12.10
N LYS A 181 14.05 12.31 10.99
CA LYS A 181 13.93 13.47 10.10
C LYS A 181 14.26 13.01 8.69
N PHE A 182 13.32 13.18 7.79
CA PHE A 182 13.52 12.97 6.37
C PHE A 182 13.08 14.22 5.60
N PRO A 183 13.96 14.89 4.85
CA PRO A 183 13.60 16.10 4.13
C PRO A 183 12.76 15.76 2.90
N LEU A 184 11.61 16.41 2.77
CA LEU A 184 10.78 16.40 1.58
C LEU A 184 10.70 17.81 1.01
N TYR A 185 10.87 17.94 -0.29
CA TYR A 185 10.87 19.22 -0.97
C TYR A 185 9.58 19.38 -1.79
N LEU A 186 8.71 20.27 -1.33
CA LEU A 186 7.49 20.62 -2.04
C LEU A 186 7.70 21.91 -2.84
N LYS A 187 7.08 22.01 -4.00
CA LYS A 187 7.18 23.17 -4.90
C LYS A 187 6.35 24.37 -4.42
N PHE A 188 5.62 24.24 -3.33
CA PHE A 188 4.72 25.24 -2.78
C PHE A 188 4.79 25.26 -1.26
N PRO A 189 4.62 26.43 -0.62
CA PRO A 189 4.46 26.50 0.84
C PRO A 189 3.10 25.89 1.23
N CYS A 190 3.08 25.09 2.30
CA CYS A 190 1.85 24.50 2.81
C CYS A 190 1.86 24.43 4.34
N ALA A 191 0.66 24.49 4.92
CA ALA A 191 0.35 23.89 6.22
C ALA A 191 -0.38 22.58 5.94
N ALA A 192 -0.17 21.56 6.75
CA ALA A 192 -0.79 20.25 6.58
C ALA A 192 -1.33 19.74 7.90
N ASP A 193 -2.47 19.08 7.85
CA ASP A 193 -3.04 18.31 8.94
C ASP A 193 -2.77 16.82 8.70
N GLU A 194 -2.38 16.10 9.75
CA GLU A 194 -2.18 14.65 9.67
C GLU A 194 -3.54 13.96 9.61
N LEU A 195 -3.78 13.18 8.54
CA LEU A 195 -5.01 12.41 8.34
C LEU A 195 -4.88 10.98 8.87
N LEU A 196 -3.70 10.39 8.75
CA LEU A 196 -3.41 9.02 9.17
C LEU A 196 -1.93 8.84 9.44
N ASN A 197 -1.63 8.08 10.50
CA ASN A 197 -0.30 7.58 10.84
C ASN A 197 -0.40 6.11 11.23
N SER A 198 0.54 5.25 10.74
CA SER A 198 0.48 3.79 10.91
C SER A 198 1.46 3.25 11.97
#